data_198005c94151ffab0a529aeebd7ad91e
#
_entry.id   198005c94151ffab0a529aeebd7ad91e
#
_cell.length_a   1.000
_cell.length_b   1.000
_cell.length_c   1.000
_cell.angle_alpha   90.00
_cell.angle_beta   90.00
_cell.angle_gamma   90.00
#
_symmetry.space_group_name_H-M   'P 1'
#
loop_
_entity.id
_entity.type
_entity.pdbx_description
1 polymer ?
#
loop_
_entity_poly.entity_id
_entity_poly.type
_entity_poly.pdbx_seq_one_letter_code
_entity_poly.pdbx_strand_id
1 'polypeptide(L)'
;MNVLCGVGILSTPYAAKEGGWFGLLILVAFGVLSFYTGILLRRCLDSEPGLETYPDIGQAAFGTAGRIAVSVILYAELYACCIEYIILESDNLSSLFPNAHLSFGGFYLNSHHLFALMTTLAVLPTCWLRDLTVLSYISAGGVIASILVVLCLFWVGLVDQVNIHSKGTPLNLATLPVAIGLYGYCYSGHAVFPNIYTSMAQPNQFPKVLITCFLICTAMYAGVAYMGYTMFGESTLSQFTLNMPQDLVATKIAVWTTMIFFLIRSTYALTISPVAMSLEELIPSNHLKSHIYAICIRTALVISTLLVGLAIPFFGLVMSLIGSLLTMLVTLILPCLCFLSILRGKATRLQVALCVIIIVAGVVSSAIGSYSAILKIVESLSS
;
A
#
# COMPACT_ATOMS: atom_id res chain seq x y z
N MET A 1 -2.03 -12.34 -4.37
CA MET A 1 -0.99 -12.37 -3.31
C MET A 1 -0.05 -11.19 -3.37
N ASN A 2 0.61 -10.99 -4.48
CA ASN A 2 1.60 -9.92 -4.63
C ASN A 2 1.09 -8.49 -4.33
N VAL A 3 -0.13 -8.18 -4.67
CA VAL A 3 -0.76 -6.89 -4.39
C VAL A 3 -0.99 -6.69 -2.90
N LEU A 4 -1.40 -7.75 -2.19
CA LEU A 4 -1.63 -7.70 -0.74
C LEU A 4 -0.31 -7.75 0.03
N CYS A 5 0.61 -8.66 -0.29
CA CYS A 5 1.91 -8.79 0.38
C CYS A 5 2.93 -7.76 -0.14
N GLY A 6 2.58 -6.49 -0.12
CA GLY A 6 3.42 -5.36 -0.53
C GLY A 6 4.18 -4.73 0.65
N VAL A 7 4.35 -3.42 0.56
CA VAL A 7 5.07 -2.59 1.55
C VAL A 7 4.44 -2.67 2.95
N GLY A 8 3.12 -2.91 3.03
CA GLY A 8 2.39 -3.01 4.29
C GLY A 8 2.99 -3.98 5.30
N ILE A 9 3.61 -5.08 4.84
CA ILE A 9 4.21 -6.07 5.73
C ILE A 9 5.35 -5.50 6.58
N LEU A 10 6.10 -4.52 6.06
CA LEU A 10 7.24 -3.91 6.75
C LEU A 10 6.82 -3.08 7.96
N SER A 11 5.59 -2.56 7.95
CA SER A 11 5.05 -1.70 9.00
C SER A 11 4.13 -2.42 9.99
N THR A 12 3.88 -3.72 9.82
CA THR A 12 2.98 -4.44 10.73
C THR A 12 3.48 -4.50 12.18
N PRO A 13 4.80 -4.60 12.49
CA PRO A 13 5.30 -4.45 13.86
C PRO A 13 5.07 -3.04 14.43
N TYR A 14 5.24 -2.02 13.60
CA TYR A 14 4.95 -0.64 13.99
C TYR A 14 3.46 -0.44 14.27
N ALA A 15 2.59 -1.02 13.45
CA ALA A 15 1.16 -1.01 13.72
C ALA A 15 0.80 -1.74 15.04
N ALA A 16 1.50 -2.83 15.37
CA ALA A 16 1.32 -3.52 16.65
C ALA A 16 1.82 -2.67 17.85
N LYS A 17 2.90 -1.91 17.69
CA LYS A 17 3.34 -0.93 18.68
C LYS A 17 2.29 0.17 18.91
N GLU A 18 1.78 0.77 17.83
CA GLU A 18 0.81 1.86 17.91
C GLU A 18 -0.56 1.40 18.43
N GLY A 19 -0.97 0.16 18.16
CA GLY A 19 -2.27 -0.40 18.59
C GLY A 19 -2.21 -1.27 19.85
N GLY A 20 -1.03 -1.69 20.27
CA GLY A 20 -0.84 -2.74 21.26
C GLY A 20 -1.22 -4.13 20.70
N TRP A 21 -1.11 -5.17 21.55
CA TRP A 21 -1.41 -6.56 21.19
C TRP A 21 -2.85 -6.75 20.69
N PHE A 22 -3.82 -6.04 21.27
CA PHE A 22 -5.21 -6.05 20.81
C PHE A 22 -5.38 -5.47 19.40
N GLY A 23 -4.41 -4.68 18.91
CA GLY A 23 -4.37 -4.21 17.53
C GLY A 23 -4.35 -5.35 16.51
N LEU A 24 -3.80 -6.52 16.84
CA LEU A 24 -3.83 -7.70 15.96
C LEU A 24 -5.25 -8.20 15.69
N LEU A 25 -6.20 -7.99 16.60
CA LEU A 25 -7.61 -8.31 16.33
C LEU A 25 -8.18 -7.38 15.25
N ILE A 26 -7.74 -6.13 15.23
CA ILE A 26 -8.14 -5.17 14.18
C ILE A 26 -7.58 -5.60 12.83
N LEU A 27 -6.33 -6.05 12.78
CA LEU A 27 -5.74 -6.63 11.56
C LEU A 27 -6.61 -7.78 11.00
N VAL A 28 -6.98 -8.74 11.86
CA VAL A 28 -7.82 -9.86 11.44
C VAL A 28 -9.22 -9.39 11.00
N ALA A 29 -9.82 -8.46 11.75
CA ALA A 29 -11.11 -7.89 11.39
C ALA A 29 -11.08 -7.23 10.00
N PHE A 30 -10.06 -6.41 9.71
CA PHE A 30 -9.89 -5.81 8.37
C PHE A 30 -9.68 -6.88 7.29
N GLY A 31 -8.95 -7.94 7.57
CA GLY A 31 -8.81 -9.08 6.65
C GLY A 31 -10.15 -9.70 6.26
N VAL A 32 -11.02 -9.95 7.26
CA VAL A 32 -12.36 -10.50 7.03
C VAL A 32 -13.26 -9.52 6.26
N LEU A 33 -13.26 -8.23 6.66
CA LEU A 33 -14.05 -7.19 6.01
C LEU A 33 -13.61 -7.01 4.55
N SER A 34 -12.30 -6.91 4.31
CA SER A 34 -11.73 -6.73 2.97
C SER A 34 -11.99 -7.94 2.07
N PHE A 35 -11.90 -9.15 2.60
CA PHE A 35 -12.32 -10.34 1.85
C PHE A 35 -13.79 -10.25 1.43
N TYR A 36 -14.69 -9.90 2.36
CA TYR A 36 -16.11 -9.78 2.07
C TYR A 36 -16.40 -8.71 1.02
N THR A 37 -15.82 -7.54 1.13
CA THR A 37 -15.99 -6.44 0.16
C THR A 37 -15.38 -6.77 -1.21
N GLY A 38 -14.30 -7.54 -1.27
CA GLY A 38 -13.78 -8.11 -2.51
C GLY A 38 -14.79 -9.05 -3.21
N ILE A 39 -15.55 -9.84 -2.44
CA ILE A 39 -16.67 -10.63 -3.00
C ILE A 39 -17.83 -9.75 -3.47
N LEU A 40 -18.08 -8.61 -2.80
CA LEU A 40 -19.11 -7.66 -3.27
C LEU A 40 -18.72 -7.05 -4.62
N LEU A 41 -17.45 -6.66 -4.82
CA LEU A 41 -16.96 -6.15 -6.12
C LEU A 41 -17.18 -7.17 -7.23
N ARG A 42 -16.84 -8.45 -7.00
CA ARG A 42 -17.13 -9.49 -7.96
C ARG A 42 -18.62 -9.55 -8.32
N ARG A 43 -19.52 -9.48 -7.32
CA ARG A 43 -20.97 -9.51 -7.56
C ARG A 43 -21.45 -8.28 -8.36
N CYS A 44 -20.80 -7.14 -8.19
CA CYS A 44 -21.06 -5.97 -9.02
C CYS A 44 -20.64 -6.21 -10.47
N LEU A 45 -19.47 -6.82 -10.71
CA LEU A 45 -19.01 -7.17 -12.06
C LEU A 45 -19.93 -8.19 -12.74
N ASP A 46 -20.42 -9.18 -11.98
CA ASP A 46 -21.34 -10.21 -12.48
C ASP A 46 -22.77 -9.66 -12.76
N SER A 47 -23.08 -8.41 -12.39
CA SER A 47 -24.44 -7.84 -12.50
C SER A 47 -24.83 -7.41 -13.91
N GLU A 48 -23.85 -6.93 -14.68
CA GLU A 48 -24.04 -6.44 -16.06
C GLU A 48 -22.86 -6.86 -16.94
N PRO A 49 -23.08 -7.31 -18.18
CA PRO A 49 -22.02 -7.64 -19.11
C PRO A 49 -21.27 -6.37 -19.53
N GLY A 50 -19.93 -6.47 -19.61
CA GLY A 50 -19.07 -5.36 -20.04
C GLY A 50 -18.50 -4.50 -18.91
N LEU A 51 -18.78 -4.82 -17.64
CA LEU A 51 -18.09 -4.22 -16.49
C LEU A 51 -16.73 -4.92 -16.31
N GLU A 52 -15.63 -4.20 -16.46
CA GLU A 52 -14.28 -4.76 -16.40
C GLU A 52 -13.42 -4.13 -15.31
N THR A 53 -13.63 -2.85 -15.02
CA THR A 53 -12.79 -2.06 -14.12
C THR A 53 -13.59 -1.53 -12.93
N TYR A 54 -12.89 -1.07 -11.90
CA TYR A 54 -13.54 -0.45 -10.75
C TYR A 54 -14.27 0.86 -11.12
N PRO A 55 -13.73 1.75 -11.97
CA PRO A 55 -14.49 2.89 -12.50
C PRO A 55 -15.77 2.51 -13.23
N ASP A 56 -15.80 1.36 -13.93
CA ASP A 56 -17.03 0.89 -14.59
C ASP A 56 -18.10 0.49 -13.58
N ILE A 57 -17.70 -0.13 -12.47
CA ILE A 57 -18.61 -0.39 -11.34
C ILE A 57 -19.15 0.94 -10.79
N GLY A 58 -18.31 1.96 -10.65
CA GLY A 58 -18.71 3.31 -10.26
C GLY A 58 -19.73 3.93 -11.23
N GLN A 59 -19.51 3.73 -12.54
CA GLN A 59 -20.43 4.15 -13.60
C GLN A 59 -21.78 3.45 -13.49
N ALA A 60 -21.78 2.14 -13.31
CA ALA A 60 -23.02 1.36 -13.16
C ALA A 60 -23.80 1.74 -11.89
N ALA A 61 -23.10 2.07 -10.81
CA ALA A 61 -23.71 2.43 -9.54
C ALA A 61 -24.29 3.85 -9.50
N PHE A 62 -23.56 4.84 -10.04
CA PHE A 62 -23.84 6.28 -9.84
C PHE A 62 -23.69 7.12 -11.13
N GLY A 63 -23.61 6.48 -12.29
CA GLY A 63 -23.41 7.16 -13.57
C GLY A 63 -22.03 7.79 -13.71
N THR A 64 -21.90 8.77 -14.59
CA THR A 64 -20.62 9.43 -14.91
C THR A 64 -19.94 10.05 -13.68
N ALA A 65 -20.71 10.62 -12.75
CA ALA A 65 -20.16 11.16 -11.52
C ALA A 65 -19.51 10.08 -10.65
N GLY A 66 -20.12 8.88 -10.58
CA GLY A 66 -19.54 7.73 -9.88
C GLY A 66 -18.25 7.25 -10.52
N ARG A 67 -18.19 7.17 -11.85
CA ARG A 67 -16.98 6.82 -12.59
C ARG A 67 -15.83 7.79 -12.26
N ILE A 68 -16.08 9.08 -12.36
CA ILE A 68 -15.08 10.12 -12.09
C ILE A 68 -14.62 10.05 -10.63
N ALA A 69 -15.54 9.96 -9.67
CA ALA A 69 -15.22 9.92 -8.24
C ALA A 69 -14.33 8.69 -7.91
N VAL A 70 -14.72 7.51 -8.38
CA VAL A 70 -13.92 6.28 -8.20
C VAL A 70 -12.54 6.43 -8.84
N SER A 71 -12.46 6.92 -10.08
CA SER A 71 -11.18 7.13 -10.76
C SER A 71 -10.25 8.07 -9.99
N VAL A 72 -10.76 9.22 -9.53
CA VAL A 72 -9.96 10.20 -8.78
C VAL A 72 -9.43 9.59 -7.47
N ILE A 73 -10.26 8.87 -6.72
CA ILE A 73 -9.85 8.24 -5.46
C ILE A 73 -8.78 7.17 -5.73
N LEU A 74 -8.96 6.31 -6.74
CA LEU A 74 -7.98 5.28 -7.11
C LEU A 74 -6.64 5.90 -7.55
N TYR A 75 -6.67 6.94 -8.38
CA TYR A 75 -5.44 7.57 -8.85
C TYR A 75 -4.72 8.32 -7.72
N ALA A 76 -5.46 8.92 -6.77
CA ALA A 76 -4.88 9.52 -5.58
C ALA A 76 -4.20 8.45 -4.70
N GLU A 77 -4.81 7.27 -4.51
CA GLU A 77 -4.21 6.15 -3.76
C GLU A 77 -2.92 5.67 -4.44
N LEU A 78 -2.94 5.43 -5.76
CA LEU A 78 -1.78 4.97 -6.51
C LEU A 78 -0.63 6.00 -6.51
N TYR A 79 -0.95 7.28 -6.65
CA TYR A 79 0.03 8.37 -6.56
C TYR A 79 0.67 8.44 -5.17
N ALA A 80 -0.13 8.34 -4.12
CA ALA A 80 0.35 8.35 -2.75
C ALA A 80 1.22 7.11 -2.43
N CYS A 81 0.89 5.92 -2.95
CA CYS A 81 1.77 4.75 -2.87
C CYS A 81 3.14 4.99 -3.55
N CYS A 82 3.18 5.74 -4.64
CA CYS A 82 4.45 6.08 -5.29
C CYS A 82 5.33 6.98 -4.42
N ILE A 83 4.73 7.90 -3.65
CA ILE A 83 5.47 8.71 -2.66
C ILE A 83 6.07 7.80 -1.59
N GLU A 84 5.29 6.85 -1.06
CA GLU A 84 5.76 5.90 -0.05
C GLU A 84 6.94 5.06 -0.54
N TYR A 85 6.95 4.64 -1.81
CA TYR A 85 8.08 3.88 -2.36
C TYR A 85 9.38 4.68 -2.35
N ILE A 86 9.34 5.97 -2.64
CA ILE A 86 10.53 6.83 -2.58
C ILE A 86 11.02 6.99 -1.13
N ILE A 87 10.09 7.21 -0.18
CA ILE A 87 10.45 7.33 1.24
C ILE A 87 11.05 6.00 1.74
N LEU A 88 10.40 4.87 1.44
CA LEU A 88 10.86 3.53 1.82
C LEU A 88 12.30 3.27 1.38
N GLU A 89 12.60 3.51 0.10
CA GLU A 89 13.91 3.26 -0.47
C GLU A 89 14.98 4.18 0.10
N SER A 90 14.65 5.47 0.26
CA SER A 90 15.59 6.42 0.84
C SER A 90 15.91 6.10 2.30
N ASP A 91 14.93 5.65 3.09
CA ASP A 91 15.12 5.21 4.48
C ASP A 91 16.03 3.97 4.55
N ASN A 92 15.74 2.93 3.76
CA ASN A 92 16.53 1.70 3.77
C ASN A 92 17.97 1.93 3.27
N LEU A 93 18.16 2.70 2.18
CA LEU A 93 19.49 3.02 1.67
C LEU A 93 20.30 3.90 2.63
N SER A 94 19.67 4.90 3.23
CA SER A 94 20.36 5.75 4.20
C SER A 94 20.72 4.99 5.48
N SER A 95 19.95 3.99 5.85
CA SER A 95 20.28 3.07 6.96
C SER A 95 21.52 2.22 6.66
N LEU A 96 21.67 1.74 5.42
CA LEU A 96 22.86 0.98 5.01
C LEU A 96 24.11 1.85 4.84
N PHE A 97 23.93 3.11 4.40
CA PHE A 97 25.01 4.04 4.09
C PHE A 97 24.81 5.39 4.79
N PRO A 98 24.85 5.42 6.14
CA PRO A 98 24.49 6.61 6.92
C PRO A 98 25.44 7.79 6.68
N ASN A 99 26.69 7.53 6.29
CA ASN A 99 27.71 8.54 6.01
C ASN A 99 27.72 9.01 4.55
N ALA A 100 26.83 8.47 3.70
CA ALA A 100 26.75 8.91 2.31
C ALA A 100 26.25 10.35 2.25
N HIS A 101 26.97 11.21 1.57
CA HIS A 101 26.59 12.60 1.34
C HIS A 101 27.16 13.07 0.02
N LEU A 102 26.54 14.07 -0.57
CA LEU A 102 27.05 14.75 -1.74
C LEU A 102 27.19 16.23 -1.44
N SER A 103 28.40 16.76 -1.57
CA SER A 103 28.66 18.19 -1.47
C SER A 103 29.22 18.70 -2.79
N PHE A 104 28.51 19.60 -3.44
CA PHE A 104 28.90 20.20 -4.71
C PHE A 104 28.46 21.66 -4.79
N GLY A 105 29.38 22.59 -5.07
CA GLY A 105 29.05 23.98 -5.31
C GLY A 105 28.27 24.71 -4.21
N GLY A 106 28.45 24.33 -2.93
CA GLY A 106 27.71 24.92 -1.80
C GLY A 106 26.39 24.21 -1.45
N PHE A 107 25.96 23.23 -2.24
CA PHE A 107 24.82 22.35 -1.91
C PHE A 107 25.31 21.15 -1.12
N TYR A 108 24.62 20.84 -0.02
CA TYR A 108 24.86 19.66 0.79
C TYR A 108 23.61 18.77 0.80
N LEU A 109 23.74 17.56 0.28
CA LEU A 109 22.69 16.54 0.35
C LEU A 109 23.12 15.50 1.40
N ASN A 110 22.30 15.31 2.42
CA ASN A 110 22.46 14.20 3.38
C ASN A 110 22.13 12.87 2.72
N SER A 111 22.40 11.74 3.41
CA SER A 111 22.18 10.40 2.88
C SER A 111 20.75 10.17 2.41
N HIS A 112 19.74 10.59 3.18
CA HIS A 112 18.33 10.42 2.84
C HIS A 112 17.95 11.18 1.54
N HIS A 113 18.29 12.45 1.42
CA HIS A 113 18.01 13.24 0.20
C HIS A 113 18.79 12.71 -1.02
N LEU A 114 20.04 12.28 -0.80
CA LEU A 114 20.87 11.68 -1.86
C LEU A 114 20.22 10.42 -2.41
N PHE A 115 19.80 9.51 -1.52
CA PHE A 115 19.20 8.25 -1.95
C PHE A 115 17.78 8.41 -2.51
N ALA A 116 16.99 9.36 -2.01
CA ALA A 116 15.70 9.69 -2.62
C ALA A 116 15.88 10.15 -4.08
N LEU A 117 16.88 11.01 -4.34
CA LEU A 117 17.21 11.45 -5.69
C LEU A 117 17.72 10.29 -6.56
N MET A 118 18.64 9.46 -6.04
CA MET A 118 19.17 8.30 -6.78
C MET A 118 18.08 7.30 -7.14
N THR A 119 17.21 6.97 -6.20
CA THR A 119 16.05 6.08 -6.44
C THR A 119 15.14 6.66 -7.53
N THR A 120 14.84 7.95 -7.43
CA THR A 120 14.01 8.65 -8.44
C THR A 120 14.64 8.58 -9.84
N LEU A 121 15.94 8.85 -9.94
CA LEU A 121 16.67 8.77 -11.21
C LEU A 121 16.72 7.35 -11.77
N ALA A 122 16.84 6.33 -10.92
CA ALA A 122 16.83 4.93 -11.32
C ALA A 122 15.46 4.47 -11.83
N VAL A 123 14.36 4.96 -11.21
CA VAL A 123 13.00 4.61 -11.56
C VAL A 123 12.51 5.36 -12.81
N LEU A 124 12.98 6.57 -13.04
CA LEU A 124 12.50 7.45 -14.11
C LEU A 124 12.51 6.80 -15.51
N PRO A 125 13.59 6.14 -15.98
CA PRO A 125 13.59 5.46 -17.27
C PRO A 125 12.55 4.35 -17.38
N THR A 126 12.27 3.64 -16.27
CA THR A 126 11.28 2.56 -16.26
C THR A 126 9.86 3.09 -16.44
N CYS A 127 9.58 4.31 -15.99
CA CYS A 127 8.29 4.96 -16.16
C CYS A 127 8.02 5.37 -17.62
N TRP A 128 9.06 5.56 -18.44
CA TRP A 128 8.89 5.90 -19.86
C TRP A 128 8.48 4.71 -20.71
N LEU A 129 8.68 3.47 -20.21
CA LEU A 129 8.27 2.25 -20.91
C LEU A 129 6.75 2.11 -20.84
N ARG A 130 6.13 1.74 -21.99
CA ARG A 130 4.68 1.53 -22.13
C ARG A 130 4.29 0.06 -22.10
N ASP A 131 5.25 -0.84 -22.32
CA ASP A 131 4.98 -2.27 -22.42
C ASP A 131 5.07 -2.94 -21.04
N LEU A 132 3.95 -3.49 -20.61
CA LEU A 132 3.77 -4.11 -19.30
C LEU A 132 3.77 -5.66 -19.37
N THR A 133 4.13 -6.24 -20.51
CA THR A 133 4.04 -7.70 -20.76
C THR A 133 4.96 -8.54 -19.84
N VAL A 134 6.07 -7.97 -19.36
CA VAL A 134 7.01 -8.65 -18.45
C VAL A 134 6.45 -8.78 -17.02
N LEU A 135 5.29 -8.19 -16.75
CA LEU A 135 4.74 -7.91 -15.44
C LEU A 135 4.38 -9.14 -14.61
N SER A 136 3.89 -10.19 -15.25
CA SER A 136 3.43 -11.40 -14.54
C SER A 136 4.60 -12.18 -13.91
N TYR A 137 5.72 -12.28 -14.58
CA TYR A 137 6.93 -12.94 -14.05
C TYR A 137 7.52 -12.14 -12.88
N ILE A 138 7.53 -10.84 -13.00
CA ILE A 138 7.96 -9.92 -11.95
C ILE A 138 7.08 -10.05 -10.70
N SER A 139 5.77 -10.22 -10.86
CA SER A 139 4.84 -10.43 -9.75
C SER A 139 5.12 -11.66 -8.91
N ALA A 140 5.51 -12.78 -9.55
CA ALA A 140 5.89 -13.99 -8.83
C ALA A 140 7.18 -13.77 -8.00
N GLY A 141 8.18 -13.08 -8.57
CA GLY A 141 9.40 -12.71 -7.84
C GLY A 141 9.13 -11.92 -6.57
N GLY A 142 8.07 -11.09 -6.57
CA GLY A 142 7.69 -10.31 -5.42
C GLY A 142 7.14 -11.07 -4.24
N VAL A 143 6.36 -12.06 -4.50
CA VAL A 143 5.89 -12.93 -3.43
C VAL A 143 7.09 -13.64 -2.78
N ILE A 144 8.03 -14.12 -3.60
CA ILE A 144 9.27 -14.77 -3.11
C ILE A 144 10.09 -13.80 -2.26
N ALA A 145 10.27 -12.56 -2.73
CA ALA A 145 11.01 -11.56 -1.98
C ALA A 145 10.34 -11.21 -0.64
N SER A 146 9.01 -11.04 -0.61
CA SER A 146 8.28 -10.79 0.63
C SER A 146 8.43 -11.95 1.62
N ILE A 147 8.35 -13.20 1.14
CA ILE A 147 8.60 -14.40 1.98
C ILE A 147 10.04 -14.39 2.50
N LEU A 148 11.03 -14.09 1.66
CA LEU A 148 12.42 -14.05 2.06
C LEU A 148 12.68 -13.00 3.16
N VAL A 149 12.13 -11.79 3.02
CA VAL A 149 12.23 -10.73 4.03
C VAL A 149 11.60 -11.16 5.36
N VAL A 150 10.45 -11.83 5.31
CA VAL A 150 9.81 -12.40 6.51
C VAL A 150 10.70 -13.46 7.15
N LEU A 151 11.25 -14.38 6.36
CA LEU A 151 12.17 -15.42 6.88
C LEU A 151 13.42 -14.81 7.52
N CYS A 152 13.96 -13.72 6.97
CA CYS A 152 15.08 -13.00 7.58
C CYS A 152 14.71 -12.43 8.95
N LEU A 153 13.53 -11.83 9.11
CA LEU A 153 13.07 -11.33 10.42
C LEU A 153 12.98 -12.47 11.45
N PHE A 154 12.35 -13.60 11.06
CA PHE A 154 12.24 -14.75 11.95
C PHE A 154 13.61 -15.37 12.26
N TRP A 155 14.55 -15.37 11.32
CA TRP A 155 15.91 -15.80 11.56
C TRP A 155 16.62 -14.96 12.60
N VAL A 156 16.58 -13.63 12.45
CA VAL A 156 17.17 -12.68 13.40
C VAL A 156 16.56 -12.82 14.80
N GLY A 157 15.24 -13.03 14.89
CA GLY A 157 14.58 -13.23 16.16
C GLY A 157 14.87 -14.58 16.81
N LEU A 158 14.78 -15.68 16.08
CA LEU A 158 14.84 -17.05 16.64
C LEU A 158 16.26 -17.62 16.70
N VAL A 159 17.12 -17.32 15.73
CA VAL A 159 18.46 -17.88 15.62
C VAL A 159 19.49 -16.93 16.23
N ASP A 160 19.46 -15.66 15.82
CA ASP A 160 20.37 -14.64 16.37
C ASP A 160 19.93 -14.11 17.73
N GLN A 161 18.73 -14.49 18.20
CA GLN A 161 18.14 -14.19 19.50
C GLN A 161 18.17 -12.68 19.89
N VAL A 162 17.97 -11.83 18.90
CA VAL A 162 17.97 -10.39 19.09
C VAL A 162 16.72 -9.95 19.86
N ASN A 163 16.93 -9.48 21.12
CA ASN A 163 15.93 -8.77 21.94
C ASN A 163 14.56 -9.45 22.16
N ILE A 164 14.48 -10.77 22.33
CA ILE A 164 13.20 -11.51 22.53
C ILE A 164 12.54 -11.26 23.90
N HIS A 165 12.71 -10.11 24.51
CA HIS A 165 12.22 -9.87 25.89
C HIS A 165 11.28 -8.69 26.05
N SER A 166 10.85 -8.07 24.96
CA SER A 166 9.92 -6.95 25.05
C SER A 166 8.50 -7.43 25.37
N LYS A 167 7.94 -6.95 26.49
CA LYS A 167 6.57 -7.32 26.88
C LYS A 167 5.49 -6.64 26.05
N GLY A 168 5.78 -5.49 25.44
CA GLY A 168 4.82 -4.65 24.73
C GLY A 168 3.64 -4.19 25.58
N THR A 169 2.81 -3.31 25.06
CA THR A 169 1.58 -2.84 25.72
C THR A 169 0.37 -3.64 25.25
N PRO A 170 -0.59 -3.98 26.12
CA PRO A 170 -1.81 -4.67 25.68
C PRO A 170 -2.65 -3.86 24.69
N LEU A 171 -2.85 -2.56 24.98
CA LEU A 171 -3.66 -1.66 24.15
C LEU A 171 -3.17 -0.23 24.35
N ASN A 172 -2.93 0.48 23.25
CA ASN A 172 -2.57 1.89 23.24
C ASN A 172 -3.66 2.71 22.56
N LEU A 173 -4.61 3.23 23.35
CA LEU A 173 -5.75 3.98 22.81
C LEU A 173 -5.33 5.33 22.19
N ALA A 174 -4.25 5.93 22.64
CA ALA A 174 -3.80 7.24 22.16
C ALA A 174 -3.31 7.17 20.69
N THR A 175 -2.67 6.07 20.33
CA THR A 175 -2.09 5.89 19.00
C THR A 175 -2.81 4.82 18.16
N LEU A 176 -3.84 4.17 18.73
CA LEU A 176 -4.70 3.21 18.04
C LEU A 176 -5.22 3.70 16.66
N PRO A 177 -5.61 4.98 16.49
CA PRO A 177 -6.05 5.49 15.20
C PRO A 177 -4.99 5.37 14.10
N VAL A 178 -3.70 5.52 14.44
CA VAL A 178 -2.59 5.31 13.49
C VAL A 178 -2.51 3.83 13.09
N ALA A 179 -2.63 2.92 14.08
CA ALA A 179 -2.64 1.49 13.82
C ALA A 179 -3.81 1.07 12.91
N ILE A 180 -4.99 1.67 13.09
CA ILE A 180 -6.16 1.44 12.22
C ILE A 180 -5.81 1.79 10.77
N GLY A 181 -5.17 2.93 10.51
CA GLY A 181 -4.72 3.31 9.17
C GLY A 181 -3.71 2.34 8.59
N LEU A 182 -2.70 1.96 9.37
CA LEU A 182 -1.65 1.01 8.95
C LEU A 182 -2.24 -0.37 8.62
N TYR A 183 -3.11 -0.90 9.46
CA TYR A 183 -3.78 -2.17 9.19
C TYR A 183 -4.76 -2.10 8.02
N GLY A 184 -5.43 -0.97 7.83
CA GLY A 184 -6.25 -0.74 6.65
C GLY A 184 -5.42 -0.81 5.37
N TYR A 185 -4.28 -0.13 5.34
CA TYR A 185 -3.35 -0.16 4.22
C TYR A 185 -2.86 -1.57 3.86
N CYS A 186 -2.63 -2.45 4.85
CA CYS A 186 -2.20 -3.83 4.60
C CYS A 186 -3.12 -4.61 3.65
N TYR A 187 -4.39 -4.22 3.56
CA TYR A 187 -5.38 -4.86 2.70
C TYR A 187 -5.78 -4.01 1.48
N SER A 188 -4.96 -3.02 1.11
CA SER A 188 -5.12 -2.22 -0.11
C SER A 188 -4.89 -3.09 -1.34
N GLY A 189 -5.94 -3.47 -2.01
CA GLY A 189 -5.85 -4.32 -3.21
C GLY A 189 -7.09 -4.25 -4.09
N HIS A 190 -8.16 -3.62 -3.60
CA HIS A 190 -9.46 -3.59 -4.27
C HIS A 190 -9.42 -2.85 -5.60
N ALA A 191 -8.52 -1.88 -5.75
CA ALA A 191 -8.32 -1.15 -7.00
C ALA A 191 -8.05 -2.07 -8.20
N VAL A 192 -7.37 -3.20 -7.97
CA VAL A 192 -6.97 -4.14 -9.03
C VAL A 192 -7.78 -5.43 -9.07
N PHE A 193 -8.66 -5.70 -8.08
CA PHE A 193 -9.47 -6.91 -8.05
C PHE A 193 -10.37 -7.09 -9.25
N PRO A 194 -11.06 -6.04 -9.77
CA PRO A 194 -11.84 -6.15 -11.00
C PRO A 194 -10.98 -6.65 -12.17
N ASN A 195 -9.84 -6.03 -12.41
CA ASN A 195 -8.95 -6.40 -13.52
C ASN A 195 -8.38 -7.83 -13.36
N ILE A 196 -8.09 -8.28 -12.12
CA ILE A 196 -7.67 -9.66 -11.87
C ILE A 196 -8.82 -10.61 -12.18
N TYR A 197 -10.04 -10.32 -11.72
CA TYR A 197 -11.21 -11.14 -11.95
C TYR A 197 -11.49 -11.34 -13.44
N THR A 198 -11.51 -10.26 -14.21
CA THR A 198 -11.80 -10.29 -15.66
C THR A 198 -10.70 -10.98 -16.48
N SER A 199 -9.44 -10.95 -16.01
CA SER A 199 -8.30 -11.61 -16.69
C SER A 199 -8.11 -13.08 -16.29
N MET A 200 -8.89 -13.62 -15.34
CA MET A 200 -8.77 -15.01 -14.93
C MET A 200 -9.31 -15.97 -16.00
N ALA A 201 -8.56 -17.03 -16.30
CA ALA A 201 -9.02 -18.11 -17.19
C ALA A 201 -10.28 -18.84 -16.64
N GLN A 202 -10.46 -18.86 -15.32
CA GLN A 202 -11.60 -19.46 -14.64
C GLN A 202 -12.15 -18.51 -13.55
N PRO A 203 -12.99 -17.51 -13.90
CA PRO A 203 -13.50 -16.51 -12.96
C PRO A 203 -14.26 -17.08 -11.76
N ASN A 204 -14.90 -18.24 -11.90
CA ASN A 204 -15.61 -18.95 -10.80
C ASN A 204 -14.70 -19.36 -9.66
N GLN A 205 -13.40 -19.48 -9.87
CA GLN A 205 -12.42 -19.78 -8.83
C GLN A 205 -11.96 -18.55 -8.04
N PHE A 206 -12.33 -17.33 -8.48
CA PHE A 206 -11.93 -16.08 -7.82
C PHE A 206 -12.16 -16.07 -6.30
N PRO A 207 -13.29 -16.52 -5.73
CA PRO A 207 -13.48 -16.56 -4.28
C PRO A 207 -12.49 -17.47 -3.56
N LYS A 208 -12.15 -18.61 -4.17
CA LYS A 208 -11.18 -19.55 -3.59
C LYS A 208 -9.77 -18.96 -3.60
N VAL A 209 -9.40 -18.33 -4.69
CA VAL A 209 -8.12 -17.60 -4.82
C VAL A 209 -8.07 -16.48 -3.80
N LEU A 210 -9.13 -15.68 -3.72
CA LEU A 210 -9.21 -14.54 -2.83
C LEU A 210 -9.07 -14.94 -1.35
N ILE A 211 -9.85 -15.93 -0.87
CA ILE A 211 -9.76 -16.39 0.52
C ILE A 211 -8.39 -16.98 0.84
N THR A 212 -7.81 -17.76 -0.07
CA THR A 212 -6.45 -18.30 0.12
C THR A 212 -5.42 -17.18 0.25
N CYS A 213 -5.48 -16.16 -0.61
CA CYS A 213 -4.59 -15.02 -0.54
C CYS A 213 -4.76 -14.25 0.79
N PHE A 214 -6.00 -13.97 1.20
CA PHE A 214 -6.26 -13.24 2.45
C PHE A 214 -5.80 -14.03 3.67
N LEU A 215 -6.02 -15.34 3.73
CA LEU A 215 -5.56 -16.21 4.84
C LEU A 215 -4.03 -16.20 4.95
N ILE A 216 -3.33 -16.41 3.84
CA ILE A 216 -1.86 -16.42 3.83
C ILE A 216 -1.31 -15.04 4.20
N CYS A 217 -1.82 -13.97 3.59
CA CYS A 217 -1.34 -12.62 3.87
C CYS A 217 -1.61 -12.21 5.32
N THR A 218 -2.81 -12.49 5.86
CA THR A 218 -3.13 -12.19 7.26
C THR A 218 -2.24 -12.97 8.23
N ALA A 219 -1.96 -14.25 7.95
CA ALA A 219 -1.05 -15.07 8.76
C ALA A 219 0.39 -14.50 8.73
N MET A 220 0.87 -14.09 7.55
CA MET A 220 2.18 -13.44 7.40
C MET A 220 2.24 -12.11 8.15
N TYR A 221 1.23 -11.27 8.01
CA TYR A 221 1.15 -9.98 8.70
C TYR A 221 1.12 -10.13 10.22
N ALA A 222 0.27 -11.03 10.72
CA ALA A 222 0.18 -11.30 12.15
C ALA A 222 1.49 -11.89 12.69
N GLY A 223 2.13 -12.79 11.95
CA GLY A 223 3.43 -13.37 12.32
C GLY A 223 4.54 -12.33 12.39
N VAL A 224 4.64 -11.45 11.37
CA VAL A 224 5.63 -10.37 11.33
C VAL A 224 5.37 -9.34 12.42
N ALA A 225 4.10 -8.94 12.63
CA ALA A 225 3.72 -8.03 13.69
C ALA A 225 4.08 -8.58 15.07
N TYR A 226 3.74 -9.86 15.32
CA TYR A 226 4.08 -10.54 16.56
C TYR A 226 5.60 -10.61 16.78
N MET A 227 6.35 -11.12 15.80
CA MET A 227 7.80 -11.28 15.93
C MET A 227 8.49 -9.93 16.10
N GLY A 228 8.22 -8.97 15.23
CA GLY A 228 8.88 -7.65 15.29
C GLY A 228 8.52 -6.86 16.55
N TYR A 229 7.26 -6.87 16.98
CA TYR A 229 6.89 -6.17 18.21
C TYR A 229 7.44 -6.87 19.48
N THR A 230 7.55 -8.20 19.46
CA THR A 230 8.23 -8.95 20.54
C THR A 230 9.72 -8.63 20.61
N MET A 231 10.39 -8.47 19.47
CA MET A 231 11.81 -8.14 19.40
C MET A 231 12.09 -6.69 19.78
N PHE A 232 11.35 -5.74 19.21
CA PHE A 232 11.70 -4.31 19.27
C PHE A 232 10.82 -3.50 20.23
N GLY A 233 9.65 -4.01 20.63
CA GLY A 233 8.74 -3.35 21.58
C GLY A 233 8.42 -1.91 21.22
N GLU A 234 8.49 -1.02 22.18
CA GLU A 234 8.20 0.41 22.01
C GLU A 234 9.26 1.15 21.16
N SER A 235 10.42 0.54 20.89
CA SER A 235 11.44 1.09 19.99
C SER A 235 11.23 0.73 18.53
N THR A 236 10.13 0.04 18.19
CA THR A 236 9.80 -0.34 16.81
C THR A 236 9.65 0.89 15.94
N LEU A 237 10.44 0.93 14.86
CA LEU A 237 10.39 1.97 13.83
C LEU A 237 9.30 1.65 12.80
N SER A 238 8.99 2.61 11.94
CA SER A 238 7.95 2.47 10.91
C SER A 238 8.15 1.33 9.93
N GLN A 239 9.40 0.88 9.77
CA GLN A 239 9.81 -0.28 8.99
C GLN A 239 10.68 -1.18 9.86
N PHE A 240 10.34 -2.46 10.01
CA PHE A 240 11.12 -3.35 10.88
C PHE A 240 12.56 -3.59 10.38
N THR A 241 12.79 -3.44 9.07
CA THR A 241 14.13 -3.54 8.47
C THR A 241 15.12 -2.53 9.06
N LEU A 242 14.63 -1.37 9.50
CA LEU A 242 15.44 -0.32 10.14
C LEU A 242 15.80 -0.66 11.59
N ASN A 243 15.06 -1.55 12.24
CA ASN A 243 15.34 -2.02 13.61
C ASN A 243 16.33 -3.20 13.64
N MET A 244 16.47 -3.93 12.53
CA MET A 244 17.31 -5.11 12.50
C MET A 244 18.81 -4.71 12.54
N PRO A 245 19.66 -5.38 13.35
CA PRO A 245 21.09 -5.08 13.44
C PRO A 245 21.77 -5.17 12.07
N GLN A 246 22.44 -4.11 11.64
CA GLN A 246 22.99 -3.98 10.28
C GLN A 246 24.24 -4.84 10.02
N ASP A 247 24.87 -5.37 11.06
CA ASP A 247 26.00 -6.28 10.99
C ASP A 247 25.63 -7.71 10.59
N LEU A 248 24.35 -8.11 10.85
CA LEU A 248 23.86 -9.44 10.56
C LEU A 248 23.65 -9.70 9.06
N VAL A 249 23.99 -10.90 8.61
CA VAL A 249 23.82 -11.31 7.21
C VAL A 249 22.35 -11.34 6.81
N ALA A 250 21.47 -11.84 7.70
CA ALA A 250 20.04 -11.88 7.44
C ALA A 250 19.43 -10.48 7.26
N THR A 251 19.90 -9.49 8.04
CA THR A 251 19.50 -8.08 7.87
C THR A 251 19.91 -7.54 6.51
N LYS A 252 21.17 -7.76 6.11
CA LYS A 252 21.65 -7.33 4.79
C LYS A 252 20.83 -7.96 3.67
N ILE A 253 20.55 -9.26 3.77
CA ILE A 253 19.69 -9.96 2.79
C ILE A 253 18.28 -9.32 2.76
N ALA A 254 17.67 -9.07 3.91
CA ALA A 254 16.33 -8.46 3.98
C ALA A 254 16.31 -7.08 3.31
N VAL A 255 17.25 -6.18 3.67
CA VAL A 255 17.30 -4.82 3.12
C VAL A 255 17.63 -4.84 1.64
N TRP A 256 18.61 -5.59 1.19
CA TRP A 256 18.95 -5.72 -0.23
C TRP A 256 17.81 -6.36 -1.03
N THR A 257 17.11 -7.34 -0.47
CA THR A 257 15.95 -7.94 -1.12
C THR A 257 14.82 -6.91 -1.29
N THR A 258 14.54 -6.11 -0.27
CA THR A 258 13.55 -5.03 -0.34
C THR A 258 13.92 -4.05 -1.45
N MET A 259 15.16 -3.55 -1.47
CA MET A 259 15.66 -2.61 -2.47
C MET A 259 15.62 -3.16 -3.90
N ILE A 260 16.21 -4.33 -4.13
CA ILE A 260 16.27 -4.97 -5.45
C ILE A 260 14.87 -5.22 -5.97
N PHE A 261 13.97 -5.62 -5.08
CA PHE A 261 12.59 -5.88 -5.39
C PHE A 261 11.84 -4.63 -5.88
N PHE A 262 12.09 -3.46 -5.27
CA PHE A 262 11.48 -2.21 -5.70
C PHE A 262 12.14 -1.63 -6.96
N LEU A 263 13.46 -1.65 -7.07
CA LEU A 263 14.20 -1.10 -8.21
C LEU A 263 14.04 -1.95 -9.48
N ILE A 264 14.29 -3.26 -9.41
CA ILE A 264 14.22 -4.15 -10.59
C ILE A 264 12.76 -4.35 -11.01
N ARG A 265 11.84 -4.30 -10.07
CA ARG A 265 10.45 -4.66 -10.30
C ARG A 265 9.64 -3.61 -11.02
N SER A 266 10.15 -2.39 -11.17
CA SER A 266 9.34 -1.29 -11.70
C SER A 266 7.96 -1.18 -11.01
N THR A 267 7.86 -1.60 -9.72
CA THR A 267 6.59 -1.52 -8.96
C THR A 267 6.08 -0.08 -8.96
N TYR A 268 7.01 0.85 -8.84
CA TYR A 268 6.71 2.27 -8.97
C TYR A 268 6.11 2.60 -10.36
N ALA A 269 6.77 2.18 -11.45
CA ALA A 269 6.30 2.45 -12.81
C ALA A 269 4.93 1.85 -13.09
N LEU A 270 4.64 0.68 -12.53
CA LEU A 270 3.35 0.03 -12.62
C LEU A 270 2.25 0.77 -11.86
N THR A 271 2.58 1.23 -10.67
CA THR A 271 1.64 1.94 -9.81
C THR A 271 1.33 3.33 -10.37
N ILE A 272 2.32 4.04 -10.93
CA ILE A 272 2.11 5.37 -11.51
C ILE A 272 1.49 5.33 -12.92
N SER A 273 1.62 4.21 -13.64
CA SER A 273 1.19 4.10 -15.04
C SER A 273 -0.30 4.39 -15.25
N PRO A 274 -1.26 3.88 -14.46
CA PRO A 274 -2.67 4.23 -14.63
C PRO A 274 -2.94 5.72 -14.43
N VAL A 275 -2.24 6.37 -13.50
CA VAL A 275 -2.34 7.81 -13.26
C VAL A 275 -1.81 8.58 -14.47
N ALA A 276 -0.65 8.18 -14.98
CA ALA A 276 -0.06 8.80 -16.16
C ALA A 276 -0.94 8.66 -17.40
N MET A 277 -1.46 7.45 -17.65
CA MET A 277 -2.35 7.17 -18.78
C MET A 277 -3.62 8.00 -18.71
N SER A 278 -4.24 8.13 -17.53
CA SER A 278 -5.41 8.98 -17.35
C SER A 278 -5.13 10.47 -17.65
N LEU A 279 -3.95 10.97 -17.27
CA LEU A 279 -3.54 12.33 -17.61
C LEU A 279 -3.19 12.49 -19.10
N GLU A 280 -2.60 11.46 -19.70
CA GLU A 280 -2.32 11.43 -21.14
C GLU A 280 -3.62 11.51 -21.97
N GLU A 281 -4.71 10.88 -21.51
CA GLU A 281 -6.02 10.92 -22.18
C GLU A 281 -6.67 12.32 -22.17
N LEU A 282 -6.29 13.20 -21.26
CA LEU A 282 -6.77 14.58 -21.24
C LEU A 282 -6.15 15.46 -22.34
N ILE A 283 -5.10 14.98 -23.01
CA ILE A 283 -4.43 15.72 -24.10
C ILE A 283 -5.25 15.62 -25.40
N PRO A 284 -5.43 16.72 -26.15
CA PRO A 284 -6.10 16.69 -27.45
C PRO A 284 -5.50 15.66 -28.40
N SER A 285 -6.37 14.98 -29.16
CA SER A 285 -6.03 13.85 -30.04
C SER A 285 -4.89 14.10 -31.04
N ASN A 286 -4.69 15.34 -31.45
CA ASN A 286 -3.60 15.76 -32.35
C ASN A 286 -2.20 15.56 -31.76
N HIS A 287 -2.08 15.49 -30.43
CA HIS A 287 -0.82 15.33 -29.70
C HIS A 287 -0.69 13.99 -28.97
N LEU A 288 -1.75 13.20 -28.89
CA LEU A 288 -1.79 11.88 -28.22
C LEU A 288 -0.75 10.87 -28.76
N LYS A 289 -0.33 11.01 -30.02
CA LYS A 289 0.68 10.16 -30.67
C LYS A 289 2.12 10.59 -30.35
N SER A 290 2.33 11.74 -29.73
CA SER A 290 3.68 12.22 -29.42
C SER A 290 4.23 11.57 -28.16
N HIS A 291 5.25 10.75 -28.29
CA HIS A 291 5.99 10.18 -27.17
C HIS A 291 6.54 11.24 -26.21
N ILE A 292 6.83 12.45 -26.70
CA ILE A 292 7.40 13.53 -25.91
C ILE A 292 6.44 13.99 -24.81
N TYR A 293 5.15 14.19 -25.11
CA TYR A 293 4.17 14.61 -24.09
C TYR A 293 3.99 13.55 -23.01
N ALA A 294 3.94 12.26 -23.39
CA ALA A 294 3.86 11.18 -22.43
C ALA A 294 5.10 11.15 -21.50
N ILE A 295 6.30 11.29 -22.06
CA ILE A 295 7.54 11.37 -21.28
C ILE A 295 7.52 12.59 -20.34
N CYS A 296 7.07 13.76 -20.80
CA CYS A 296 6.97 14.95 -19.96
C CYS A 296 6.00 14.77 -18.80
N ILE A 297 4.79 14.21 -19.03
CA ILE A 297 3.81 13.96 -17.97
C ILE A 297 4.36 12.97 -16.94
N ARG A 298 4.91 11.86 -17.40
CA ARG A 298 5.49 10.83 -16.53
C ARG A 298 6.65 11.37 -15.71
N THR A 299 7.52 12.17 -16.34
CA THR A 299 8.63 12.83 -15.65
C THR A 299 8.13 13.83 -14.61
N ALA A 300 7.13 14.66 -14.94
CA ALA A 300 6.53 15.60 -13.99
C ALA A 300 5.89 14.91 -12.79
N LEU A 301 5.17 13.79 -13.03
CA LEU A 301 4.61 12.96 -11.96
C LEU A 301 5.70 12.41 -11.04
N VAL A 302 6.77 11.84 -11.60
CA VAL A 302 7.89 11.28 -10.83
C VAL A 302 8.59 12.37 -10.00
N ILE A 303 8.84 13.55 -10.59
CA ILE A 303 9.43 14.67 -9.86
C ILE A 303 8.50 15.15 -8.75
N SER A 304 7.19 15.23 -9.00
CA SER A 304 6.22 15.65 -7.97
C SER A 304 6.18 14.69 -6.79
N THR A 305 6.24 13.36 -7.01
CA THR A 305 6.29 12.38 -5.92
C THR A 305 7.59 12.47 -5.11
N LEU A 306 8.73 12.76 -5.75
CA LEU A 306 9.98 13.04 -5.05
C LEU A 306 9.86 14.27 -4.15
N LEU A 307 9.33 15.38 -4.68
CA LEU A 307 9.18 16.61 -3.91
C LEU A 307 8.28 16.42 -2.68
N VAL A 308 7.17 15.71 -2.85
CA VAL A 308 6.26 15.41 -1.73
C VAL A 308 6.93 14.47 -0.73
N GLY A 309 7.63 13.41 -1.19
CA GLY A 309 8.34 12.48 -0.33
C GLY A 309 9.45 13.14 0.51
N LEU A 310 10.16 14.12 -0.07
CA LEU A 310 11.15 14.91 0.66
C LEU A 310 10.52 15.90 1.64
N ALA A 311 9.33 16.42 1.33
CA ALA A 311 8.61 17.36 2.20
C ALA A 311 7.98 16.65 3.42
N ILE A 312 7.57 15.38 3.30
CA ILE A 312 6.90 14.61 4.35
C ILE A 312 7.58 13.25 4.51
N PRO A 313 8.82 13.19 5.06
CA PRO A 313 9.61 11.95 5.12
C PRO A 313 9.20 11.03 6.30
N PHE A 314 7.90 10.91 6.59
CA PHE A 314 7.38 10.13 7.71
C PHE A 314 6.63 8.89 7.21
N PHE A 315 7.36 7.87 6.75
CA PHE A 315 6.83 6.65 6.13
C PHE A 315 5.59 6.10 6.85
N GLY A 316 5.68 5.79 8.15
CA GLY A 316 4.57 5.18 8.89
C GLY A 316 3.34 6.08 9.01
N LEU A 317 3.50 7.40 9.11
CA LEU A 317 2.39 8.35 9.20
C LEU A 317 1.72 8.58 7.84
N VAL A 318 2.52 8.67 6.77
CA VAL A 318 2.00 8.76 5.38
C VAL A 318 1.22 7.49 5.04
N MET A 319 1.77 6.32 5.33
CA MET A 319 1.09 5.04 5.16
C MET A 319 -0.22 4.96 5.97
N SER A 320 -0.21 5.41 7.22
CA SER A 320 -1.42 5.47 8.04
C SER A 320 -2.47 6.41 7.47
N LEU A 321 -2.07 7.56 6.91
CA LEU A 321 -2.97 8.51 6.26
C LEU A 321 -3.58 7.91 4.99
N ILE A 322 -2.78 7.29 4.13
CA ILE A 322 -3.28 6.63 2.92
C ILE A 322 -4.25 5.51 3.30
N GLY A 323 -3.87 4.67 4.26
CA GLY A 323 -4.69 3.56 4.72
C GLY A 323 -6.01 4.01 5.33
N SER A 324 -6.01 5.04 6.17
CA SER A 324 -7.24 5.53 6.79
C SER A 324 -8.11 6.33 5.83
N LEU A 325 -7.55 7.15 4.95
CA LEU A 325 -8.34 8.02 4.08
C LEU A 325 -8.72 7.31 2.77
N LEU A 326 -7.73 6.89 1.98
CA LEU A 326 -7.96 6.39 0.63
C LEU A 326 -8.33 4.91 0.63
N THR A 327 -7.57 4.08 1.34
CA THR A 327 -7.83 2.65 1.34
C THR A 327 -9.16 2.30 2.02
N MET A 328 -9.59 3.01 3.08
CA MET A 328 -10.91 2.79 3.67
C MET A 328 -12.03 3.10 2.68
N LEU A 329 -11.88 4.14 1.86
CA LEU A 329 -12.83 4.44 0.78
C LEU A 329 -12.88 3.32 -0.25
N VAL A 330 -11.72 2.93 -0.78
CA VAL A 330 -11.61 1.96 -1.88
C VAL A 330 -11.97 0.54 -1.44
N THR A 331 -11.58 0.15 -0.23
CA THR A 331 -11.69 -1.23 0.27
C THR A 331 -13.00 -1.51 0.98
N LEU A 332 -13.54 -0.58 1.77
CA LEU A 332 -14.72 -0.81 2.59
C LEU A 332 -15.96 -0.05 2.10
N ILE A 333 -15.82 1.25 1.88
CA ILE A 333 -16.98 2.13 1.67
C ILE A 333 -17.53 1.97 0.25
N LEU A 334 -16.70 2.19 -0.77
CA LEU A 334 -17.14 2.16 -2.17
C LEU A 334 -17.70 0.80 -2.61
N PRO A 335 -17.09 -0.36 -2.27
CA PRO A 335 -17.66 -1.66 -2.66
C PRO A 335 -19.08 -1.87 -2.11
N CYS A 336 -19.30 -1.46 -0.84
CA CYS A 336 -20.61 -1.57 -0.21
C CYS A 336 -21.64 -0.62 -0.84
N LEU A 337 -21.26 0.63 -1.11
CA LEU A 337 -22.13 1.62 -1.76
C LEU A 337 -22.49 1.18 -3.18
N CYS A 338 -21.52 0.75 -3.98
CA CYS A 338 -21.77 0.26 -5.33
C CYS A 338 -22.67 -0.98 -5.32
N PHE A 339 -22.41 -1.94 -4.43
CA PHE A 339 -23.21 -3.13 -4.28
C PHE A 339 -24.69 -2.80 -3.93
N LEU A 340 -24.89 -1.92 -2.97
CA LEU A 340 -26.25 -1.51 -2.56
C LEU A 340 -26.99 -0.73 -3.67
N SER A 341 -26.27 0.02 -4.49
CA SER A 341 -26.85 0.76 -5.62
C SER A 341 -27.21 -0.17 -6.79
N ILE A 342 -26.26 -0.99 -7.24
CA ILE A 342 -26.43 -1.86 -8.42
C ILE A 342 -27.42 -3.00 -8.15
N LEU A 343 -27.33 -3.63 -6.99
CA LEU A 343 -28.15 -4.80 -6.62
C LEU A 343 -29.36 -4.41 -5.76
N ARG A 344 -29.84 -3.18 -5.91
CA ARG A 344 -31.03 -2.69 -5.21
C ARG A 344 -32.24 -3.61 -5.46
N GLY A 345 -32.81 -4.14 -4.38
CA GLY A 345 -33.95 -5.07 -4.45
C GLY A 345 -33.56 -6.54 -4.65
N LYS A 346 -32.32 -6.88 -4.99
CA LYS A 346 -31.81 -8.26 -5.07
C LYS A 346 -30.99 -8.65 -3.83
N ALA A 347 -30.51 -7.68 -3.06
CA ALA A 347 -29.77 -7.90 -1.84
C ALA A 347 -30.67 -8.36 -0.69
N THR A 348 -30.21 -9.34 0.09
CA THR A 348 -30.93 -9.80 1.30
C THR A 348 -30.82 -8.75 2.41
N ARG A 349 -31.76 -8.74 3.35
CA ARG A 349 -31.73 -7.83 4.51
C ARG A 349 -30.42 -7.93 5.30
N LEU A 350 -29.89 -9.15 5.45
CA LEU A 350 -28.59 -9.36 6.13
C LEU A 350 -27.45 -8.71 5.36
N GLN A 351 -27.39 -8.83 4.03
CA GLN A 351 -26.36 -8.20 3.21
C GLN A 351 -26.44 -6.66 3.31
N VAL A 352 -27.64 -6.10 3.28
CA VAL A 352 -27.83 -4.65 3.46
C VAL A 352 -27.32 -4.21 4.84
N ALA A 353 -27.71 -4.92 5.91
CA ALA A 353 -27.25 -4.62 7.27
C ALA A 353 -25.72 -4.71 7.40
N LEU A 354 -25.09 -5.75 6.85
CA LEU A 354 -23.63 -5.89 6.84
C LEU A 354 -22.97 -4.75 6.07
N CYS A 355 -23.45 -4.40 4.88
CA CYS A 355 -22.92 -3.26 4.12
C CYS A 355 -23.01 -1.95 4.90
N VAL A 356 -24.14 -1.69 5.58
CA VAL A 356 -24.31 -0.48 6.40
C VAL A 356 -23.32 -0.47 7.57
N ILE A 357 -23.14 -1.59 8.27
CA ILE A 357 -22.16 -1.71 9.36
C ILE A 357 -20.74 -1.47 8.85
N ILE A 358 -20.38 -2.04 7.70
CA ILE A 358 -19.06 -1.86 7.09
C ILE A 358 -18.83 -0.40 6.68
N ILE A 359 -19.83 0.25 6.07
CA ILE A 359 -19.75 1.66 5.71
C ILE A 359 -19.53 2.53 6.95
N VAL A 360 -20.32 2.31 8.01
CA VAL A 360 -20.17 3.07 9.27
C VAL A 360 -18.78 2.84 9.87
N ALA A 361 -18.33 1.59 9.97
CA ALA A 361 -16.99 1.27 10.45
C ALA A 361 -15.90 1.92 9.60
N GLY A 362 -16.03 1.87 8.27
CA GLY A 362 -15.11 2.50 7.33
C GLY A 362 -15.05 4.02 7.49
N VAL A 363 -16.20 4.68 7.61
CA VAL A 363 -16.29 6.15 7.79
C VAL A 363 -15.67 6.57 9.13
N VAL A 364 -16.00 5.87 10.21
CA VAL A 364 -15.46 6.17 11.55
C VAL A 364 -13.93 5.95 11.57
N SER A 365 -13.46 4.81 11.04
CA SER A 365 -12.03 4.51 10.93
C SER A 365 -11.30 5.53 10.06
N SER A 366 -11.90 5.94 8.94
CA SER A 366 -11.35 6.96 8.05
C SER A 366 -11.22 8.32 8.75
N ALA A 367 -12.27 8.78 9.42
CA ALA A 367 -12.27 10.07 10.10
C ALA A 367 -11.23 10.13 11.24
N ILE A 368 -11.25 9.13 12.13
CA ILE A 368 -10.37 9.11 13.30
C ILE A 368 -8.91 8.88 12.89
N GLY A 369 -8.66 7.93 11.99
CA GLY A 369 -7.31 7.59 11.51
C GLY A 369 -6.68 8.73 10.74
N SER A 370 -7.41 9.36 9.81
CA SER A 370 -6.89 10.49 9.01
C SER A 370 -6.63 11.72 9.89
N TYR A 371 -7.52 12.05 10.83
CA TYR A 371 -7.30 13.14 11.78
C TYR A 371 -6.02 12.92 12.60
N SER A 372 -5.86 11.71 13.17
CA SER A 372 -4.69 11.38 13.98
C SER A 372 -3.39 11.39 13.17
N ALA A 373 -3.41 10.86 11.95
CA ALA A 373 -2.24 10.84 11.09
C ALA A 373 -1.81 12.27 10.69
N ILE A 374 -2.76 13.11 10.29
CA ILE A 374 -2.49 14.51 9.92
C ILE A 374 -1.94 15.29 11.13
N LEU A 375 -2.55 15.14 12.31
CA LEU A 375 -2.08 15.81 13.52
C LEU A 375 -0.64 15.45 13.83
N LYS A 376 -0.30 14.17 13.83
CA LYS A 376 1.07 13.69 14.08
C LYS A 376 2.06 14.14 13.00
N ILE A 377 1.66 14.21 11.72
CA ILE A 377 2.50 14.75 10.65
C ILE A 377 2.82 16.23 10.92
N VAL A 378 1.80 17.03 11.26
CA VAL A 378 1.99 18.45 11.58
C VAL A 378 2.88 18.65 12.81
N GLU A 379 2.67 17.89 13.86
CA GLU A 379 3.53 17.90 15.06
C GLU A 379 4.99 17.55 14.70
N SER A 380 5.20 16.52 13.88
CA SER A 380 6.53 16.08 13.47
C SER A 380 7.24 17.07 12.51
N LEU A 381 6.48 17.87 11.74
CA LEU A 381 7.05 18.92 10.90
C LEU A 381 7.38 20.21 11.69
N SER A 382 6.75 20.39 12.86
CA SER A 382 6.95 21.57 13.71
C SER A 382 8.01 21.39 14.79
N SER A 383 8.45 20.15 15.02
CA SER A 383 9.52 19.78 15.98
C SER A 383 10.90 19.83 15.31
#